data_8559dcbec9fa1f43a3463834617f8416
#
_entry.id   8559dcbec9fa1f43a3463834617f8416
#
_cell.length_a   1.000
_cell.length_b   1.000
_cell.length_c   1.000
_cell.angle_alpha   90.00
_cell.angle_beta   90.00
_cell.angle_gamma   90.00
#
_symmetry.space_group_name_H-M   'P 1'
#
loop_
_entity.id
_entity.type
_entity.pdbx_description
1 polymer ?
#
loop_
_entity_poly.entity_id
_entity_poly.type
_entity_poly.pdbx_seq_one_letter_code
_entity_poly.pdbx_strand_id
1 'polypeptide(L)'
;MSGKKYFIYKVCATLIVMLFTRASLYAQATSLIEDDGRKVVASVADSLSPLYAQPIEFADTATIEMQPTDSVQKKLRFGKRLINFFFKANTPDPNKRVDFGFLPGPHYSSTQGLGLGIMATATYSMDRSDPTLPRSNASLFSDMTTKGFLLIGLKGNNFFPKERFRLDYRAYIYTFPTNFWGIGYANGNNDDNETNYRRNRVDLMGRFLFRMARNTYIGPMLNFRYIKALEVSPGNMLTLFNGQDLTVHSQTAGLSFIYDSRDFMLNAYRGWFVQLDQTFTPRFLGNDYCFSTTDLTVSTYRKVWKGGVLAGELHGGFNYGNPAWCLMSEVGGNSRMRGYFEGRYRDKNIIEAQVELRQRIKKRHGAVVWVGAAEVFPRFDAMRWKRILPNAGLGYRWEFKQRINVRLDCGWSKNGPGFMFNINEAF
;
A
#
# COMPACT_ATOMS: atom_id res chain seq x y z
N MET A 1 15.54 -10.39 -26.68
CA MET A 1 14.77 -9.99 -25.46
C MET A 1 14.94 -8.52 -25.05
N SER A 2 15.74 -7.72 -25.74
CA SER A 2 16.04 -6.30 -25.39
C SER A 2 14.92 -5.28 -25.73
N GLY A 3 14.12 -5.50 -26.78
CA GLY A 3 13.17 -4.49 -27.26
C GLY A 3 11.92 -4.27 -26.39
N LYS A 4 11.43 -5.29 -25.68
CA LYS A 4 10.23 -5.15 -24.82
C LYS A 4 10.50 -4.34 -23.54
N LYS A 5 11.70 -4.44 -22.97
CA LYS A 5 12.08 -3.65 -21.80
C LYS A 5 12.17 -2.16 -22.15
N TYR A 6 12.73 -1.82 -23.30
CA TYR A 6 12.89 -0.43 -23.78
C TYR A 6 11.55 0.26 -24.09
N PHE A 7 10.56 -0.49 -24.60
CA PHE A 7 9.22 0.01 -24.86
C PHE A 7 8.48 0.39 -23.57
N ILE A 8 8.57 -0.45 -22.54
CA ILE A 8 7.98 -0.18 -21.22
C ILE A 8 8.59 1.07 -20.58
N TYR A 9 9.92 1.27 -20.69
CA TYR A 9 10.59 2.49 -20.20
C TYR A 9 10.06 3.76 -20.87
N LYS A 10 9.88 3.76 -22.19
CA LYS A 10 9.33 4.91 -22.91
C LYS A 10 7.89 5.20 -22.53
N VAL A 11 7.05 4.18 -22.43
CA VAL A 11 5.63 4.36 -22.03
C VAL A 11 5.51 4.87 -20.60
N CYS A 12 6.29 4.34 -19.67
CA CYS A 12 6.30 4.82 -18.27
C CYS A 12 6.83 6.26 -18.15
N ALA A 13 7.91 6.60 -18.85
CA ALA A 13 8.45 7.96 -18.85
C ALA A 13 7.46 8.97 -19.45
N THR A 14 6.78 8.60 -20.54
CA THR A 14 5.77 9.44 -21.20
C THR A 14 4.52 9.62 -20.32
N LEU A 15 4.08 8.58 -19.61
CA LEU A 15 2.96 8.65 -18.66
C LEU A 15 3.30 9.52 -17.45
N ILE A 16 4.52 9.45 -16.93
CA ILE A 16 4.98 10.29 -15.83
C ILE A 16 5.02 11.75 -16.26
N VAL A 17 5.58 12.04 -17.44
CA VAL A 17 5.61 13.41 -18.00
C VAL A 17 4.20 13.94 -18.26
N MET A 18 3.29 13.14 -18.82
CA MET A 18 1.88 13.55 -19.03
C MET A 18 1.11 13.77 -17.73
N LEU A 19 1.37 12.99 -16.68
CA LEU A 19 0.77 13.19 -15.36
C LEU A 19 1.31 14.45 -14.68
N PHE A 20 2.61 14.73 -14.80
CA PHE A 20 3.20 15.96 -14.27
C PHE A 20 2.75 17.21 -15.02
N THR A 21 2.66 17.18 -16.35
CA THR A 21 2.15 18.30 -17.15
C THR A 21 0.66 18.57 -16.91
N ARG A 22 -0.17 17.52 -16.77
CA ARG A 22 -1.58 17.69 -16.42
C ARG A 22 -1.79 18.15 -14.97
N ALA A 23 -1.01 17.67 -14.02
CA ALA A 23 -1.06 18.15 -12.63
C ALA A 23 -0.61 19.60 -12.51
N SER A 24 0.39 20.04 -13.29
CA SER A 24 0.83 21.44 -13.37
C SER A 24 -0.23 22.33 -14.01
N LEU A 25 -0.85 21.89 -15.09
CA LEU A 25 -1.96 22.61 -15.75
C LEU A 25 -3.21 22.70 -14.86
N TYR A 26 -3.52 21.66 -14.09
CA TYR A 26 -4.63 21.68 -13.13
C TYR A 26 -4.34 22.58 -11.93
N ALA A 27 -3.09 22.60 -11.45
CA ALA A 27 -2.67 23.52 -10.37
C ALA A 27 -2.68 24.99 -10.82
N GLN A 28 -2.35 25.27 -12.08
CA GLN A 28 -2.48 26.60 -12.67
C GLN A 28 -3.94 26.99 -12.91
N ALA A 29 -4.78 26.06 -13.38
CA ALA A 29 -6.21 26.34 -13.59
C ALA A 29 -6.98 26.58 -12.28
N THR A 30 -6.61 25.94 -11.17
CA THR A 30 -7.23 26.18 -9.86
C THR A 30 -6.75 27.45 -9.19
N SER A 31 -5.53 27.93 -9.46
CA SER A 31 -5.05 29.24 -8.96
C SER A 31 -5.64 30.43 -9.71
N LEU A 32 -6.13 30.18 -10.94
CA LEU A 32 -6.78 31.23 -11.77
C LEU A 32 -8.28 31.42 -11.46
N ILE A 33 -8.88 30.52 -10.69
CA ILE A 33 -10.31 30.59 -10.29
C ILE A 33 -10.50 31.31 -8.93
N GLU A 34 -9.43 31.54 -8.16
CA GLU A 34 -9.49 32.17 -6.84
C GLU A 34 -9.09 33.67 -6.82
N ASP A 35 -8.69 34.24 -7.94
CA ASP A 35 -8.37 35.68 -8.00
C ASP A 35 -9.21 36.37 -9.09
N ASP A 36 -9.94 37.37 -8.62
CA ASP A 36 -10.93 38.22 -9.26
C ASP A 36 -10.73 38.43 -10.79
N GLY A 37 -11.74 38.03 -11.58
CA GLY A 37 -11.73 37.94 -13.05
C GLY A 37 -11.59 39.28 -13.84
N ARG A 38 -10.87 40.28 -13.33
CA ARG A 38 -10.62 41.54 -14.02
C ARG A 38 -9.16 41.91 -14.26
N LYS A 39 -8.18 41.16 -13.77
CA LYS A 39 -6.75 41.54 -13.93
C LYS A 39 -5.91 40.63 -14.85
N VAL A 40 -6.47 39.56 -15.38
CA VAL A 40 -5.70 38.59 -16.19
C VAL A 40 -5.62 38.95 -17.67
N VAL A 41 -6.47 39.83 -18.19
CA VAL A 41 -6.46 40.21 -19.61
C VAL A 41 -5.34 41.19 -19.96
N ALA A 42 -4.80 41.94 -18.99
CA ALA A 42 -3.77 42.95 -19.23
C ALA A 42 -2.32 42.42 -19.25
N SER A 43 -2.04 41.25 -18.63
CA SER A 43 -0.66 40.79 -18.47
C SER A 43 -0.16 39.84 -19.56
N VAL A 44 -1.05 39.30 -20.40
CA VAL A 44 -0.68 38.45 -21.55
C VAL A 44 -0.37 39.25 -22.81
N ALA A 45 -0.81 40.51 -22.89
CA ALA A 45 -0.57 41.38 -24.04
C ALA A 45 0.85 41.98 -24.07
N ASP A 46 1.53 42.10 -22.93
CA ASP A 46 2.85 42.74 -22.83
C ASP A 46 4.06 41.82 -23.03
N SER A 47 3.87 40.51 -23.18
CA SER A 47 4.99 39.57 -23.32
C SER A 47 5.26 39.03 -24.73
N LEU A 48 4.54 39.54 -25.74
CA LEU A 48 4.70 39.14 -27.14
C LEU A 48 4.87 40.33 -28.08
N SER A 49 5.96 41.06 -27.95
CA SER A 49 6.52 41.84 -29.05
C SER A 49 8.02 42.10 -28.82
N PRO A 50 8.91 42.14 -29.83
CA PRO A 50 8.58 42.54 -31.20
C PRO A 50 9.19 41.64 -32.28
N LEU A 51 8.40 41.14 -33.18
CA LEU A 51 8.86 40.78 -34.52
C LEU A 51 7.64 40.77 -35.47
N TYR A 52 7.71 41.66 -36.46
CA TYR A 52 6.79 41.91 -37.58
C TYR A 52 5.79 43.06 -37.43
N ALA A 53 6.25 44.22 -37.84
CA ALA A 53 5.45 45.33 -38.27
C ALA A 53 5.07 45.18 -39.74
N GLN A 54 3.81 44.89 -40.05
CA GLN A 54 3.11 45.28 -41.26
C GLN A 54 1.59 45.20 -40.98
N PRO A 55 0.77 46.23 -41.36
CA PRO A 55 -0.65 46.17 -41.09
C PRO A 55 -1.39 45.37 -42.15
N ILE A 56 -2.07 44.31 -41.69
CA ILE A 56 -3.08 43.59 -42.49
C ILE A 56 -4.44 43.98 -41.90
N GLU A 57 -5.23 44.72 -42.69
CA GLU A 57 -6.65 44.93 -42.41
C GLU A 57 -7.38 43.60 -42.36
N PHE A 58 -7.85 43.23 -41.19
CA PHE A 58 -8.78 42.09 -41.03
C PHE A 58 -10.21 42.63 -40.96
N ALA A 59 -11.01 42.19 -41.93
CA ALA A 59 -12.45 42.27 -41.89
C ALA A 59 -12.99 41.60 -40.63
N ASP A 60 -14.10 42.09 -40.11
CA ASP A 60 -14.84 41.63 -38.94
C ASP A 60 -14.80 40.12 -38.76
N THR A 61 -14.03 39.66 -37.80
CA THR A 61 -14.06 38.29 -37.36
C THR A 61 -15.07 38.14 -36.24
N ALA A 62 -16.24 37.60 -36.55
CA ALA A 62 -17.20 37.19 -35.56
C ALA A 62 -16.50 36.25 -34.56
N THR A 63 -16.45 36.63 -33.32
CA THR A 63 -15.97 35.83 -32.20
C THR A 63 -16.89 34.62 -32.08
N ILE A 64 -16.48 33.48 -32.63
CA ILE A 64 -17.16 32.21 -32.36
C ILE A 64 -16.83 31.82 -30.94
N GLU A 65 -17.63 32.25 -29.98
CA GLU A 65 -17.70 31.61 -28.67
C GLU A 65 -18.13 30.13 -28.87
N MET A 66 -17.15 29.23 -28.90
CA MET A 66 -17.45 27.82 -28.82
C MET A 66 -18.00 27.53 -27.41
N GLN A 67 -19.30 27.60 -27.26
CA GLN A 67 -19.94 27.07 -26.08
C GLN A 67 -19.71 25.54 -26.05
N PRO A 68 -19.17 24.99 -24.95
CA PRO A 68 -18.98 23.55 -24.85
C PRO A 68 -20.33 22.84 -25.03
N THR A 69 -20.39 21.88 -25.93
CA THR A 69 -21.59 21.08 -26.21
C THR A 69 -22.23 20.57 -24.91
N ASP A 70 -23.53 20.49 -24.84
CA ASP A 70 -24.32 20.06 -23.66
C ASP A 70 -23.84 18.73 -23.06
N SER A 71 -23.30 17.85 -23.88
CA SER A 71 -22.70 16.56 -23.44
C SER A 71 -21.43 16.76 -22.63
N VAL A 72 -20.59 17.73 -22.97
CA VAL A 72 -19.34 18.04 -22.24
C VAL A 72 -19.67 18.75 -20.93
N GLN A 73 -20.63 19.66 -20.93
CA GLN A 73 -21.10 20.31 -19.71
C GLN A 73 -21.77 19.33 -18.74
N LYS A 74 -22.57 18.37 -19.24
CA LYS A 74 -23.14 17.30 -18.42
C LYS A 74 -22.09 16.39 -17.81
N LYS A 75 -21.05 16.00 -18.57
CA LYS A 75 -19.92 15.21 -18.07
C LYS A 75 -19.11 15.96 -17.01
N LEU A 76 -18.84 17.26 -17.21
CA LEU A 76 -18.16 18.11 -16.22
C LEU A 76 -18.97 18.32 -14.95
N ARG A 77 -20.28 18.49 -15.06
CA ARG A 77 -21.20 18.58 -13.90
C ARG A 77 -21.31 17.27 -13.14
N PHE A 78 -21.33 16.13 -13.84
CA PHE A 78 -21.32 14.80 -13.22
C PHE A 78 -20.00 14.55 -12.48
N GLY A 79 -18.85 14.83 -13.11
CA GLY A 79 -17.54 14.72 -12.48
C GLY A 79 -17.40 15.58 -11.22
N LYS A 80 -17.83 16.85 -11.28
CA LYS A 80 -17.86 17.74 -10.10
C LYS A 80 -18.79 17.23 -9.01
N ARG A 81 -19.98 16.70 -9.34
CA ARG A 81 -20.93 16.13 -8.38
C ARG A 81 -20.34 14.89 -7.72
N LEU A 82 -19.69 14.02 -8.49
CA LEU A 82 -19.02 12.81 -7.98
C LEU A 82 -17.87 13.17 -7.05
N ILE A 83 -17.00 14.07 -7.44
CA ILE A 83 -15.90 14.58 -6.62
C ILE A 83 -16.42 15.22 -5.33
N ASN A 84 -17.45 16.08 -5.41
CA ASN A 84 -18.03 16.71 -4.23
C ASN A 84 -18.74 15.70 -3.32
N PHE A 85 -19.38 14.66 -3.88
CA PHE A 85 -19.95 13.56 -3.10
C PHE A 85 -18.84 12.85 -2.30
N PHE A 86 -17.72 12.50 -2.94
CA PHE A 86 -16.60 11.86 -2.25
C PHE A 86 -15.96 12.76 -1.19
N PHE A 87 -15.77 14.04 -1.48
CA PHE A 87 -15.27 14.97 -0.48
C PHE A 87 -16.21 15.11 0.71
N LYS A 88 -17.51 15.25 0.48
CA LYS A 88 -18.52 15.36 1.54
C LYS A 88 -18.68 14.06 2.33
N ALA A 89 -18.65 12.91 1.68
CA ALA A 89 -18.71 11.60 2.32
C ALA A 89 -17.48 11.31 3.19
N ASN A 90 -16.34 11.94 2.90
CA ASN A 90 -15.09 11.75 3.62
C ASN A 90 -14.71 12.91 4.56
N THR A 91 -15.61 13.87 4.78
CA THR A 91 -15.40 14.93 5.80
C THR A 91 -15.76 14.34 7.17
N PRO A 92 -14.81 14.25 8.13
CA PRO A 92 -15.09 13.74 9.47
C PRO A 92 -16.12 14.62 10.17
N ASP A 93 -17.14 14.01 10.68
CA ASP A 93 -18.11 14.69 11.54
C ASP A 93 -18.05 14.07 12.97
N PRO A 94 -17.41 14.75 13.93
CA PRO A 94 -17.25 14.25 15.28
C PRO A 94 -18.59 14.04 16.01
N ASN A 95 -19.66 14.68 15.55
CA ASN A 95 -21.01 14.60 16.16
C ASN A 95 -21.76 13.35 15.70
N LYS A 96 -21.38 12.70 14.61
CA LYS A 96 -22.02 11.48 14.16
C LYS A 96 -21.68 10.28 15.05
N ARG A 97 -22.71 9.48 15.38
CA ARG A 97 -22.52 8.21 16.09
C ARG A 97 -21.64 7.24 15.31
N VAL A 98 -21.86 7.14 14.03
CA VAL A 98 -21.02 6.37 13.08
C VAL A 98 -20.73 7.28 11.90
N ASP A 99 -19.45 7.46 11.60
CA ASP A 99 -18.99 8.23 10.46
C ASP A 99 -18.55 7.27 9.35
N PHE A 100 -19.25 7.31 8.22
CA PHE A 100 -18.97 6.47 7.07
C PHE A 100 -18.06 7.21 6.09
N GLY A 101 -16.98 6.55 5.70
CA GLY A 101 -16.11 6.97 4.62
C GLY A 101 -16.22 5.99 3.45
N PHE A 102 -16.18 6.49 2.24
CA PHE A 102 -16.15 5.69 1.03
C PHE A 102 -15.02 6.17 0.12
N LEU A 103 -14.14 5.26 -0.24
CA LEU A 103 -12.96 5.56 -1.03
C LEU A 103 -12.82 4.58 -2.20
N PRO A 104 -13.22 4.98 -3.42
CA PRO A 104 -12.81 4.27 -4.62
C PRO A 104 -11.36 4.66 -4.94
N GLY A 105 -10.56 3.69 -5.36
CA GLY A 105 -9.17 3.92 -5.69
C GLY A 105 -8.74 3.12 -6.91
N PRO A 106 -8.56 3.75 -8.09
CA PRO A 106 -7.75 3.12 -9.11
C PRO A 106 -6.33 2.96 -8.56
N HIS A 107 -5.70 1.84 -8.85
CA HIS A 107 -4.32 1.59 -8.46
C HIS A 107 -3.59 0.81 -9.57
N TYR A 108 -2.29 0.83 -9.47
CA TYR A 108 -1.42 0.07 -10.37
C TYR A 108 -0.24 -0.50 -9.61
N SER A 109 0.09 -1.74 -9.91
CA SER A 109 1.38 -2.32 -9.55
C SER A 109 1.92 -3.17 -10.70
N SER A 110 3.24 -3.29 -10.78
CA SER A 110 3.88 -4.11 -11.81
C SER A 110 3.43 -5.58 -11.73
N THR A 111 3.14 -6.04 -10.51
CA THR A 111 2.70 -7.41 -10.24
C THR A 111 1.24 -7.65 -10.55
N GLN A 112 0.35 -6.71 -10.21
CA GLN A 112 -1.11 -6.89 -10.28
C GLN A 112 -1.75 -6.22 -11.50
N GLY A 113 -1.03 -5.33 -12.19
CA GLY A 113 -1.56 -4.54 -13.29
C GLY A 113 -2.40 -3.35 -12.81
N LEU A 114 -3.27 -2.85 -13.68
CA LEU A 114 -4.24 -1.80 -13.34
C LEU A 114 -5.39 -2.43 -12.55
N GLY A 115 -5.75 -1.82 -11.43
CA GLY A 115 -6.84 -2.27 -10.58
C GLY A 115 -7.80 -1.15 -10.22
N LEU A 116 -8.98 -1.57 -9.79
CA LEU A 116 -9.99 -0.71 -9.20
C LEU A 116 -10.39 -1.29 -7.85
N GLY A 117 -10.01 -0.58 -6.78
CA GLY A 117 -10.38 -0.91 -5.42
C GLY A 117 -11.52 -0.02 -4.92
N ILE A 118 -12.34 -0.56 -4.03
CA ILE A 118 -13.38 0.17 -3.30
C ILE A 118 -13.20 -0.14 -1.82
N MET A 119 -13.17 0.90 -0.99
CA MET A 119 -13.12 0.77 0.46
C MET A 119 -14.24 1.58 1.09
N ALA A 120 -15.07 0.92 1.88
CA ALA A 120 -16.04 1.52 2.77
C ALA A 120 -15.56 1.39 4.22
N THR A 121 -15.45 2.49 4.93
CA THR A 121 -14.99 2.51 6.33
C THR A 121 -16.05 3.13 7.22
N ALA A 122 -16.38 2.45 8.31
CA ALA A 122 -17.18 2.97 9.40
C ALA A 122 -16.25 3.30 10.57
N THR A 123 -16.30 4.54 11.08
CA THR A 123 -15.56 4.99 12.26
C THR A 123 -16.55 5.39 13.34
N TYR A 124 -16.41 4.84 14.53
CA TYR A 124 -17.35 5.02 15.64
C TYR A 124 -16.65 5.00 17.01
N SER A 125 -17.30 5.55 18.02
CA SER A 125 -16.85 5.44 19.42
C SER A 125 -17.74 4.44 20.15
N MET A 126 -17.13 3.54 20.89
CA MET A 126 -17.82 2.58 21.77
C MET A 126 -18.32 3.25 23.05
N ASP A 127 -17.63 4.31 23.50
CA ASP A 127 -18.01 5.14 24.65
C ASP A 127 -17.84 6.61 24.28
N ARG A 128 -18.96 7.33 24.20
CA ARG A 128 -18.97 8.76 23.84
C ARG A 128 -18.72 9.67 25.04
N SER A 129 -18.84 9.15 26.24
CA SER A 129 -18.57 9.89 27.46
C SER A 129 -17.08 10.07 27.71
N ASP A 130 -16.25 9.22 27.07
CA ASP A 130 -14.79 9.30 27.14
C ASP A 130 -14.20 9.89 25.86
N PRO A 131 -13.86 11.19 25.82
CA PRO A 131 -13.25 11.83 24.64
C PRO A 131 -11.81 11.37 24.38
N THR A 132 -11.18 10.69 25.34
CA THR A 132 -9.82 10.17 25.21
C THR A 132 -9.76 8.79 24.56
N LEU A 133 -10.91 8.09 24.51
CA LEU A 133 -11.01 6.77 23.89
C LEU A 133 -10.76 6.86 22.38
N PRO A 134 -9.80 6.12 21.84
CA PRO A 134 -9.58 6.06 20.39
C PRO A 134 -10.84 5.58 19.65
N ARG A 135 -11.11 6.16 18.50
CA ARG A 135 -12.26 5.73 17.68
C ARG A 135 -12.01 4.36 17.09
N SER A 136 -12.98 3.50 17.24
CA SER A 136 -13.03 2.18 16.57
C SER A 136 -13.28 2.35 15.08
N ASN A 137 -12.81 1.39 14.28
CA ASN A 137 -13.08 1.37 12.86
C ASN A 137 -13.37 -0.05 12.36
N ALA A 138 -14.16 -0.12 11.30
CA ALA A 138 -14.39 -1.30 10.50
C ALA A 138 -14.33 -0.90 9.04
N SER A 139 -13.54 -1.61 8.22
CA SER A 139 -13.38 -1.33 6.80
C SER A 139 -13.67 -2.57 5.98
N LEU A 140 -14.64 -2.47 5.09
CA LEU A 140 -14.89 -3.43 4.03
C LEU A 140 -14.21 -2.93 2.77
N PHE A 141 -13.50 -3.79 2.07
CA PHE A 141 -12.83 -3.43 0.83
C PHE A 141 -12.91 -4.57 -0.18
N SER A 142 -12.99 -4.19 -1.43
CA SER A 142 -12.89 -5.09 -2.56
C SER A 142 -11.95 -4.51 -3.60
N ASP A 143 -11.34 -5.37 -4.36
CA ASP A 143 -10.36 -5.01 -5.37
C ASP A 143 -10.40 -5.99 -6.52
N MET A 144 -10.28 -5.48 -7.75
CA MET A 144 -10.13 -6.28 -8.95
C MET A 144 -9.10 -5.65 -9.88
N THR A 145 -8.34 -6.48 -10.58
CA THR A 145 -7.30 -6.00 -11.49
C THR A 145 -7.36 -6.65 -12.87
N THR A 146 -6.70 -6.00 -13.82
CA THR A 146 -6.60 -6.48 -15.21
C THR A 146 -5.84 -7.80 -15.36
N LYS A 147 -5.03 -8.17 -14.37
CA LYS A 147 -4.34 -9.48 -14.33
C LYS A 147 -5.12 -10.57 -13.62
N GLY A 148 -6.42 -10.34 -13.34
CA GLY A 148 -7.30 -11.35 -12.73
C GLY A 148 -7.15 -11.49 -11.21
N PHE A 149 -6.60 -10.50 -10.51
CA PHE A 149 -6.69 -10.42 -9.05
C PHE A 149 -8.11 -10.04 -8.66
N LEU A 150 -8.67 -10.75 -7.71
CA LEU A 150 -9.93 -10.42 -7.06
C LEU A 150 -9.75 -10.59 -5.55
N LEU A 151 -10.08 -9.55 -4.79
CA LEU A 151 -10.00 -9.51 -3.34
C LEU A 151 -11.29 -8.97 -2.75
N ILE A 152 -11.79 -9.62 -1.71
CA ILE A 152 -12.80 -9.08 -0.80
C ILE A 152 -12.24 -9.21 0.61
N GLY A 153 -12.34 -8.15 1.40
CA GLY A 153 -11.79 -8.16 2.75
C GLY A 153 -12.50 -7.24 3.72
N LEU A 154 -12.47 -7.66 4.97
CA LEU A 154 -12.93 -6.91 6.13
C LEU A 154 -11.77 -6.79 7.12
N LYS A 155 -11.53 -5.60 7.66
CA LYS A 155 -10.57 -5.39 8.74
C LYS A 155 -11.09 -4.31 9.69
N GLY A 156 -10.68 -4.38 10.94
CA GLY A 156 -11.03 -3.34 11.90
C GLY A 156 -10.28 -3.45 13.20
N ASN A 157 -10.42 -2.36 13.97
CA ASN A 157 -9.90 -2.22 15.32
C ASN A 157 -11.00 -1.66 16.19
N ASN A 158 -11.36 -2.35 17.25
CA ASN A 158 -12.37 -1.94 18.20
C ASN A 158 -11.72 -1.64 19.56
N PHE A 159 -11.90 -0.41 20.04
CA PHE A 159 -11.45 0.03 21.36
C PHE A 159 -12.64 0.05 22.31
N PHE A 160 -12.61 -0.77 23.35
CA PHE A 160 -13.67 -0.87 24.34
C PHE A 160 -13.55 0.22 25.43
N PRO A 161 -14.62 0.49 26.19
CA PRO A 161 -14.63 1.55 27.21
C PRO A 161 -13.44 1.51 28.14
N LYS A 162 -12.92 2.69 28.52
CA LYS A 162 -11.70 2.90 29.32
C LYS A 162 -10.46 2.28 28.68
N GLU A 163 -10.52 1.97 27.39
CA GLU A 163 -9.41 1.35 26.62
C GLU A 163 -8.88 0.05 27.24
N ARG A 164 -9.73 -0.65 28.04
CA ARG A 164 -9.30 -1.89 28.72
C ARG A 164 -9.01 -3.02 27.77
N PHE A 165 -9.80 -3.09 26.68
CA PHE A 165 -9.70 -4.14 25.67
C PHE A 165 -9.60 -3.51 24.29
N ARG A 166 -8.92 -4.20 23.41
CA ARG A 166 -8.86 -3.92 21.97
C ARG A 166 -9.06 -5.22 21.20
N LEU A 167 -9.93 -5.19 20.21
CA LEU A 167 -10.13 -6.29 19.26
C LEU A 167 -9.64 -5.84 17.90
N ASP A 168 -8.61 -6.49 17.39
CA ASP A 168 -8.15 -6.34 16.01
C ASP A 168 -8.57 -7.56 15.20
N TYR A 169 -9.16 -7.35 14.04
CA TYR A 169 -9.61 -8.46 13.20
C TYR A 169 -9.36 -8.19 11.71
N ARG A 170 -9.22 -9.28 10.97
CA ARG A 170 -8.97 -9.29 9.53
C ARG A 170 -9.56 -10.56 8.93
N ALA A 171 -10.32 -10.40 7.85
CA ALA A 171 -10.86 -11.49 7.05
C ALA A 171 -10.66 -11.15 5.58
N TYR A 172 -9.91 -11.97 4.84
CA TYR A 172 -9.61 -11.78 3.43
C TYR A 172 -9.91 -13.05 2.65
N ILE A 173 -10.52 -12.87 1.49
CA ILE A 173 -10.70 -13.91 0.49
C ILE A 173 -10.17 -13.32 -0.81
N TYR A 174 -9.22 -14.00 -1.43
CA TYR A 174 -8.70 -13.56 -2.71
C TYR A 174 -8.24 -14.69 -3.64
N THR A 175 -8.33 -14.41 -4.93
CA THR A 175 -7.70 -15.18 -6.00
C THR A 175 -6.69 -14.30 -6.71
N PHE A 176 -5.52 -14.84 -7.02
CA PHE A 176 -4.43 -14.07 -7.58
C PHE A 176 -3.52 -14.91 -8.48
N PRO A 177 -3.44 -14.60 -9.80
CA PRO A 177 -2.38 -15.10 -10.65
C PRO A 177 -1.05 -14.50 -10.19
N THR A 178 -0.11 -15.33 -9.81
CA THR A 178 1.19 -14.93 -9.26
C THR A 178 2.29 -15.88 -9.73
N ASN A 179 3.53 -15.53 -9.42
CA ASN A 179 4.69 -16.30 -9.81
C ASN A 179 5.36 -16.90 -8.58
N PHE A 180 6.03 -18.04 -8.79
CA PHE A 180 6.82 -18.74 -7.80
C PHE A 180 8.16 -19.14 -8.41
N TRP A 181 9.24 -18.95 -7.68
CA TRP A 181 10.61 -19.30 -8.10
C TRP A 181 11.22 -20.43 -7.27
N GLY A 182 10.43 -21.03 -6.38
CA GLY A 182 10.92 -22.03 -5.42
C GLY A 182 11.30 -21.43 -4.07
N ILE A 183 11.91 -22.25 -3.21
CA ILE A 183 12.29 -21.91 -1.84
C ILE A 183 13.77 -21.59 -1.78
N GLY A 184 14.15 -20.55 -1.04
CA GLY A 184 15.51 -20.12 -0.81
C GLY A 184 16.01 -19.04 -1.78
N TYR A 185 17.07 -18.34 -1.36
CA TYR A 185 17.68 -17.26 -2.13
C TYR A 185 18.15 -17.71 -3.52
N ALA A 186 18.76 -18.90 -3.64
CA ALA A 186 19.32 -19.38 -4.91
C ALA A 186 18.24 -19.54 -5.97
N ASN A 187 17.10 -20.15 -5.59
CA ASN A 187 15.96 -20.32 -6.50
C ASN A 187 15.35 -18.98 -6.91
N GLY A 188 15.12 -18.07 -5.97
CA GLY A 188 14.60 -16.73 -6.26
C GLY A 188 15.55 -15.87 -7.12
N ASN A 189 16.84 -16.18 -7.12
CA ASN A 189 17.85 -15.48 -7.90
C ASN A 189 18.01 -16.02 -9.34
N ASN A 190 17.36 -17.13 -9.67
CA ASN A 190 17.35 -17.71 -11.01
C ASN A 190 16.04 -17.39 -11.73
N ASP A 191 16.10 -16.64 -12.83
CA ASP A 191 14.93 -16.26 -13.63
C ASP A 191 14.26 -17.45 -14.31
N ASP A 192 15.01 -18.51 -14.63
CA ASP A 192 14.49 -19.72 -15.27
C ASP A 192 13.52 -20.50 -14.38
N ASN A 193 13.55 -20.27 -13.07
CA ASN A 193 12.64 -20.88 -12.11
C ASN A 193 11.26 -20.20 -12.09
N GLU A 194 11.06 -19.11 -12.83
CA GLU A 194 9.80 -18.39 -12.81
C GLU A 194 8.63 -19.27 -13.30
N THR A 195 7.71 -19.55 -12.40
CA THR A 195 6.55 -20.40 -12.65
C THR A 195 5.29 -19.65 -12.29
N ASN A 196 4.38 -19.53 -13.24
CA ASN A 196 3.07 -18.95 -13.02
C ASN A 196 2.14 -19.96 -12.35
N TYR A 197 1.36 -19.50 -11.39
CA TYR A 197 0.28 -20.27 -10.78
C TYR A 197 -0.82 -19.32 -10.29
N ARG A 198 -2.01 -19.87 -10.01
CA ARG A 198 -3.11 -19.10 -9.39
C ARG A 198 -3.21 -19.43 -7.92
N ARG A 199 -3.11 -18.43 -7.06
CA ARG A 199 -3.22 -18.57 -5.61
C ARG A 199 -4.61 -18.16 -5.14
N ASN A 200 -5.38 -19.14 -4.64
CA ASN A 200 -6.59 -18.86 -3.88
C ASN A 200 -6.25 -18.88 -2.39
N ARG A 201 -6.71 -17.86 -1.66
CA ARG A 201 -6.42 -17.75 -0.23
C ARG A 201 -7.60 -17.21 0.55
N VAL A 202 -7.85 -17.83 1.71
CA VAL A 202 -8.68 -17.30 2.79
C VAL A 202 -7.78 -17.04 3.98
N ASP A 203 -7.87 -15.88 4.58
CA ASP A 203 -7.08 -15.46 5.76
C ASP A 203 -8.03 -14.85 6.78
N LEU A 204 -8.18 -15.48 7.95
CA LEU A 204 -8.99 -15.00 9.05
C LEU A 204 -8.08 -14.82 10.26
N MET A 205 -8.07 -13.64 10.87
CA MET A 205 -7.27 -13.33 12.04
C MET A 205 -8.07 -12.53 13.04
N GLY A 206 -7.96 -12.90 14.31
CA GLY A 206 -8.47 -12.15 15.44
C GLY A 206 -7.41 -12.03 16.54
N ARG A 207 -7.27 -10.82 17.10
CA ARG A 207 -6.48 -10.54 18.29
C ARG A 207 -7.38 -9.91 19.33
N PHE A 208 -7.47 -10.49 20.51
CA PHE A 208 -8.16 -9.88 21.64
C PHE A 208 -7.12 -9.44 22.68
N LEU A 209 -6.92 -8.15 22.78
CA LEU A 209 -5.81 -7.54 23.48
C LEU A 209 -6.29 -6.85 24.77
N PHE A 210 -5.58 -7.08 25.85
CA PHE A 210 -5.77 -6.46 27.16
C PHE A 210 -4.76 -5.33 27.34
N ARG A 211 -5.20 -4.19 27.82
CA ARG A 211 -4.30 -3.08 28.13
C ARG A 211 -3.52 -3.39 29.41
N MET A 212 -2.21 -3.50 29.31
CA MET A 212 -1.31 -3.71 30.45
C MET A 212 -0.77 -2.41 31.02
N ALA A 213 -0.47 -1.45 30.14
CA ALA A 213 0.04 -0.13 30.50
C ALA A 213 -0.37 0.89 29.43
N ARG A 214 0.03 2.14 29.61
CA ARG A 214 -0.18 3.16 28.58
C ARG A 214 0.44 2.71 27.25
N ASN A 215 -0.35 2.73 26.18
CA ASN A 215 0.06 2.32 24.83
C ASN A 215 0.49 0.85 24.69
N THR A 216 0.29 0.02 25.70
CA THR A 216 0.80 -1.37 25.74
C THR A 216 -0.34 -2.36 25.89
N TYR A 217 -0.37 -3.32 25.00
CA TYR A 217 -1.41 -4.35 24.95
C TYR A 217 -0.78 -5.74 24.78
N ILE A 218 -1.40 -6.73 25.40
CA ILE A 218 -1.05 -8.15 25.23
C ILE A 218 -2.33 -8.98 25.20
N GLY A 219 -2.33 -10.03 24.42
CA GLY A 219 -3.49 -10.95 24.42
C GLY A 219 -3.40 -12.07 23.41
N PRO A 220 -4.39 -12.97 23.41
CA PRO A 220 -4.45 -14.10 22.49
C PRO A 220 -4.69 -13.64 21.05
N MET A 221 -4.13 -14.43 20.16
CA MET A 221 -4.29 -14.31 18.71
C MET A 221 -4.66 -15.66 18.11
N LEU A 222 -5.65 -15.65 17.24
CA LEU A 222 -6.04 -16.80 16.42
C LEU A 222 -5.93 -16.42 14.95
N ASN A 223 -5.44 -17.34 14.15
CA ASN A 223 -5.33 -17.15 12.71
C ASN A 223 -5.67 -18.45 11.99
N PHE A 224 -6.55 -18.35 11.00
CA PHE A 224 -6.89 -19.42 10.07
C PHE A 224 -6.48 -19.00 8.67
N ARG A 225 -5.75 -19.88 7.97
CA ARG A 225 -5.39 -19.72 6.56
C ARG A 225 -5.73 -20.95 5.78
N TYR A 226 -6.36 -20.74 4.64
CA TYR A 226 -6.52 -21.74 3.59
C TYR A 226 -5.84 -21.20 2.33
N ILE A 227 -4.91 -21.95 1.77
CA ILE A 227 -4.17 -21.58 0.57
C ILE A 227 -4.22 -22.73 -0.41
N LYS A 228 -4.60 -22.44 -1.66
CA LYS A 228 -4.60 -23.41 -2.75
C LYS A 228 -3.89 -22.85 -3.96
N ALA A 229 -2.88 -23.56 -4.45
CA ALA A 229 -2.24 -23.30 -5.73
C ALA A 229 -2.95 -24.07 -6.85
N LEU A 230 -3.31 -23.39 -7.89
CA LEU A 230 -3.96 -23.95 -9.10
C LEU A 230 -3.09 -23.68 -10.30
N GLU A 231 -3.31 -24.40 -11.41
CA GLU A 231 -2.62 -24.20 -12.69
C GLU A 231 -1.08 -24.40 -12.58
N VAL A 232 -0.63 -25.25 -11.66
CA VAL A 232 0.79 -25.60 -11.50
C VAL A 232 1.15 -26.74 -12.45
N SER A 233 2.26 -26.60 -13.21
CA SER A 233 2.72 -27.69 -14.07
C SER A 233 3.27 -28.88 -13.24
N PRO A 234 3.04 -30.15 -13.65
CA PRO A 234 3.51 -31.33 -12.91
C PRO A 234 5.02 -31.35 -12.64
N GLY A 235 5.84 -30.90 -13.60
CA GLY A 235 7.29 -30.82 -13.42
C GLY A 235 7.69 -29.87 -12.29
N ASN A 236 7.02 -28.75 -12.17
CA ASN A 236 7.30 -27.75 -11.14
C ASN A 236 6.83 -28.17 -9.74
N MET A 237 5.83 -29.06 -9.64
CA MET A 237 5.43 -29.62 -8.32
C MET A 237 6.59 -30.32 -7.62
N LEU A 238 7.38 -31.12 -8.33
CA LEU A 238 8.50 -31.85 -7.74
C LEU A 238 9.72 -30.97 -7.50
N THR A 239 10.06 -30.09 -8.46
CA THR A 239 11.30 -29.32 -8.42
C THR A 239 11.20 -28.06 -7.54
N LEU A 240 10.19 -27.23 -7.75
CA LEU A 240 10.10 -25.92 -7.09
C LEU A 240 9.29 -25.99 -5.78
N PHE A 241 8.24 -26.81 -5.73
CA PHE A 241 7.42 -26.98 -4.52
C PHE A 241 7.96 -28.08 -3.59
N ASN A 242 9.05 -28.73 -3.93
CA ASN A 242 9.65 -29.84 -3.18
C ASN A 242 8.66 -30.99 -2.85
N GLY A 243 7.72 -31.25 -3.75
CA GLY A 243 6.68 -32.28 -3.54
C GLY A 243 5.68 -31.98 -2.42
N GLN A 244 5.64 -30.73 -1.92
CA GLN A 244 4.67 -30.36 -0.90
C GLN A 244 3.26 -30.20 -1.47
N ASP A 245 2.25 -30.28 -0.61
CA ASP A 245 0.86 -30.13 -0.99
C ASP A 245 0.57 -28.74 -1.57
N LEU A 246 -0.19 -28.71 -2.65
CA LEU A 246 -0.66 -27.46 -3.27
C LEU A 246 -1.86 -26.86 -2.53
N THR A 247 -2.51 -27.62 -1.65
CA THR A 247 -3.59 -27.17 -0.78
C THR A 247 -3.12 -27.25 0.66
N VAL A 248 -3.08 -26.15 1.37
CA VAL A 248 -2.58 -26.05 2.74
C VAL A 248 -3.62 -25.38 3.62
N HIS A 249 -3.90 -26.02 4.75
CA HIS A 249 -4.68 -25.46 5.85
C HIS A 249 -3.74 -25.11 7.00
N SER A 250 -3.97 -23.96 7.63
CA SER A 250 -3.19 -23.57 8.81
C SER A 250 -4.09 -22.91 9.85
N GLN A 251 -4.22 -23.57 11.00
CA GLN A 251 -4.91 -23.10 12.18
C GLN A 251 -3.88 -22.78 13.25
N THR A 252 -3.79 -21.53 13.63
CA THR A 252 -2.70 -20.99 14.43
C THR A 252 -3.27 -20.29 15.66
N ALA A 253 -2.72 -20.61 16.82
CA ALA A 253 -3.01 -19.91 18.08
C ALA A 253 -1.73 -19.33 18.66
N GLY A 254 -1.81 -18.20 19.35
CA GLY A 254 -0.63 -17.56 19.91
C GLY A 254 -0.95 -16.35 20.77
N LEU A 255 0.10 -15.60 21.05
CA LEU A 255 0.05 -14.35 21.81
C LEU A 255 0.60 -13.22 20.96
N SER A 256 -0.02 -12.06 21.10
CA SER A 256 0.40 -10.81 20.49
C SER A 256 0.70 -9.78 21.58
N PHE A 257 1.86 -9.13 21.46
CA PHE A 257 2.24 -7.96 22.23
C PHE A 257 2.30 -6.75 21.31
N ILE A 258 1.68 -5.63 21.69
CA ILE A 258 1.68 -4.38 20.92
C ILE A 258 2.02 -3.22 21.85
N TYR A 259 3.03 -2.44 21.48
CA TYR A 259 3.28 -1.12 21.99
C TYR A 259 3.11 -0.09 20.87
N ASP A 260 2.17 0.85 21.00
CA ASP A 260 1.87 1.85 19.98
C ASP A 260 1.77 3.25 20.59
N SER A 261 2.84 4.02 20.44
CA SER A 261 2.91 5.41 20.89
C SER A 261 2.89 6.41 19.72
N ARG A 262 2.51 5.95 18.53
CA ARG A 262 2.39 6.82 17.36
C ARG A 262 1.35 7.90 17.58
N ASP A 263 1.66 9.09 17.11
CA ASP A 263 0.74 10.23 17.14
C ASP A 263 -0.45 10.06 16.17
N PHE A 264 -0.29 9.23 15.13
CA PHE A 264 -1.37 8.85 14.20
C PHE A 264 -1.03 7.54 13.49
N MET A 265 -1.98 6.58 13.47
CA MET A 265 -1.70 5.20 13.01
C MET A 265 -1.39 5.10 11.51
N LEU A 266 -2.01 5.92 10.65
CA LEU A 266 -1.91 5.80 9.19
C LEU A 266 -0.77 6.63 8.57
N ASN A 267 -0.26 7.64 9.31
CA ASN A 267 0.83 8.50 8.87
C ASN A 267 1.47 9.14 10.09
N ALA A 268 2.29 8.38 10.79
CA ALA A 268 2.96 8.82 12.00
C ALA A 268 4.08 9.82 11.70
N TYR A 269 4.18 10.85 12.53
CA TYR A 269 5.27 11.82 12.53
C TYR A 269 6.19 11.64 13.74
N ARG A 270 5.68 11.01 14.80
CA ARG A 270 6.40 10.75 16.04
C ARG A 270 5.90 9.48 16.70
N GLY A 271 6.77 8.84 17.43
CA GLY A 271 6.45 7.69 18.26
C GLY A 271 7.07 6.39 17.77
N TRP A 272 6.67 5.34 18.42
CA TRP A 272 7.13 3.98 18.21
C TRP A 272 5.94 3.06 18.01
N PHE A 273 6.13 2.08 17.18
CA PHE A 273 5.26 0.92 17.06
C PHE A 273 6.11 -0.32 17.21
N VAL A 274 5.77 -1.17 18.19
CA VAL A 274 6.40 -2.49 18.37
C VAL A 274 5.29 -3.52 18.42
N GLN A 275 5.38 -4.53 17.58
CA GLN A 275 4.48 -5.67 17.58
C GLN A 275 5.31 -6.94 17.61
N LEU A 276 5.01 -7.83 18.54
CA LEU A 276 5.58 -9.16 18.64
C LEU A 276 4.45 -10.17 18.69
N ASP A 277 4.37 -10.99 17.67
CA ASP A 277 3.42 -12.10 17.59
C ASP A 277 4.19 -13.43 17.72
N GLN A 278 3.88 -14.20 18.75
CA GLN A 278 4.36 -15.56 18.90
C GLN A 278 3.21 -16.52 18.66
N THR A 279 3.29 -17.31 17.62
CA THR A 279 2.20 -18.21 17.20
C THR A 279 2.67 -19.63 17.04
N PHE A 280 1.74 -20.56 17.26
CA PHE A 280 1.96 -22.00 17.20
C PHE A 280 0.94 -22.64 16.26
N THR A 281 1.39 -23.53 15.41
CA THR A 281 0.61 -24.28 14.42
C THR A 281 0.74 -25.77 14.76
N PRO A 282 0.08 -26.27 15.80
CA PRO A 282 0.23 -27.65 16.25
C PRO A 282 -0.65 -28.59 15.43
N ARG A 283 -0.28 -29.86 15.33
CA ARG A 283 -1.04 -30.89 14.60
C ARG A 283 -2.43 -31.18 15.19
N PHE A 284 -2.61 -31.04 16.50
CA PHE A 284 -3.89 -31.31 17.15
C PHE A 284 -5.01 -30.35 16.76
N LEU A 285 -4.68 -29.20 16.15
CA LEU A 285 -5.65 -28.28 15.54
C LEU A 285 -6.03 -28.66 14.10
N GLY A 286 -5.62 -29.87 13.62
CA GLY A 286 -5.92 -30.31 12.26
C GLY A 286 -4.94 -29.79 11.20
N ASN A 287 -3.73 -29.41 11.60
CA ASN A 287 -2.70 -28.95 10.68
C ASN A 287 -1.85 -30.11 10.14
N ASP A 288 -1.58 -30.08 8.84
CA ASP A 288 -0.64 -31.01 8.19
C ASP A 288 0.82 -30.69 8.55
N TYR A 289 1.11 -29.41 8.75
CA TYR A 289 2.44 -28.87 9.06
C TYR A 289 2.51 -28.39 10.50
N CYS A 290 3.60 -28.76 11.20
CA CYS A 290 3.82 -28.35 12.59
C CYS A 290 5.02 -27.40 12.67
N PHE A 291 4.77 -26.18 13.14
CA PHE A 291 5.78 -25.13 13.29
C PHE A 291 5.33 -24.05 14.27
N SER A 292 6.25 -23.20 14.69
CA SER A 292 5.92 -21.97 15.38
C SER A 292 6.53 -20.78 14.66
N THR A 293 5.90 -19.62 14.79
CA THR A 293 6.35 -18.37 14.13
C THR A 293 6.51 -17.27 15.18
N THR A 294 7.67 -16.64 15.17
CA THR A 294 7.90 -15.36 15.83
C THR A 294 7.93 -14.27 14.77
N ASP A 295 7.01 -13.32 14.84
CA ASP A 295 6.94 -12.15 13.94
C ASP A 295 7.15 -10.88 14.78
N LEU A 296 8.22 -10.15 14.49
CA LEU A 296 8.59 -8.92 15.19
C LEU A 296 8.61 -7.76 14.21
N THR A 297 7.86 -6.71 14.51
CA THR A 297 7.92 -5.43 13.78
C THR A 297 8.26 -4.32 14.77
N VAL A 298 9.26 -3.53 14.46
CA VAL A 298 9.64 -2.34 15.21
C VAL A 298 9.72 -1.17 14.24
N SER A 299 8.85 -0.17 14.43
CA SER A 299 8.87 1.06 13.62
C SER A 299 9.05 2.27 14.51
N THR A 300 9.81 3.25 14.03
CA THR A 300 10.05 4.51 14.73
C THR A 300 9.85 5.69 13.78
N TYR A 301 9.34 6.79 14.33
CA TYR A 301 9.04 8.00 13.58
C TYR A 301 9.55 9.21 14.33
N ARG A 302 10.32 10.04 13.66
CA ARG A 302 10.89 11.25 14.24
C ARG A 302 10.78 12.42 13.27
N LYS A 303 10.10 13.47 13.73
CA LYS A 303 10.11 14.74 13.02
C LYS A 303 11.51 15.37 13.16
N VAL A 304 12.21 15.55 12.04
CA VAL A 304 13.60 16.02 12.01
C VAL A 304 13.69 17.52 11.76
N TRP A 305 12.83 18.07 10.87
CA TRP A 305 12.70 19.51 10.59
C TRP A 305 11.27 19.85 10.14
N LYS A 306 11.04 21.09 9.71
CA LYS A 306 9.72 21.54 9.26
C LYS A 306 9.28 20.75 8.01
N GLY A 307 8.25 19.94 8.15
CA GLY A 307 7.73 19.08 7.07
C GLY A 307 8.51 17.80 6.83
N GLY A 308 9.65 17.59 7.51
CA GLY A 308 10.48 16.40 7.38
C GLY A 308 10.24 15.38 8.49
N VAL A 309 10.02 14.12 8.12
CA VAL A 309 9.87 12.98 9.04
C VAL A 309 10.82 11.87 8.61
N LEU A 310 11.67 11.43 9.52
CA LEU A 310 12.47 10.22 9.36
C LEU A 310 11.70 9.07 9.98
N ALA A 311 11.41 8.05 9.18
CA ALA A 311 10.76 6.82 9.60
C ALA A 311 11.70 5.64 9.37
N GLY A 312 11.77 4.73 10.34
CA GLY A 312 12.55 3.51 10.24
C GLY A 312 11.70 2.31 10.64
N GLU A 313 11.89 1.19 9.97
CA GLU A 313 11.24 -0.07 10.31
C GLU A 313 12.25 -1.22 10.24
N LEU A 314 12.19 -2.08 11.25
CA LEU A 314 12.86 -3.39 11.30
C LEU A 314 11.77 -4.45 11.42
N HIS A 315 11.84 -5.47 10.60
CA HIS A 315 10.95 -6.63 10.66
C HIS A 315 11.78 -7.92 10.66
N GLY A 316 11.33 -8.87 11.48
CA GLY A 316 11.88 -10.23 11.52
C GLY A 316 10.74 -11.24 11.58
N GLY A 317 10.73 -12.19 10.66
CA GLY A 317 9.80 -13.31 10.62
C GLY A 317 10.59 -14.61 10.75
N PHE A 318 10.39 -15.37 11.82
CA PHE A 318 11.17 -16.58 12.12
C PHE A 318 10.24 -17.78 12.31
N ASN A 319 10.44 -18.80 11.48
CA ASN A 319 9.68 -20.04 11.53
C ASN A 319 10.55 -21.18 12.05
N TYR A 320 10.13 -21.78 13.16
CA TYR A 320 10.78 -22.93 13.79
C TYR A 320 9.98 -24.19 13.48
N GLY A 321 10.65 -25.18 12.90
CA GLY A 321 10.02 -26.41 12.39
C GLY A 321 9.90 -26.40 10.87
N ASN A 322 8.85 -27.02 10.35
CA ASN A 322 8.66 -27.21 8.90
C ASN A 322 7.36 -26.53 8.43
N PRO A 323 7.37 -25.20 8.18
CA PRO A 323 6.25 -24.54 7.57
C PRO A 323 6.05 -24.99 6.12
N ALA A 324 4.82 -25.02 5.64
CA ALA A 324 4.53 -25.24 4.23
C ALA A 324 5.13 -24.11 3.37
N TRP A 325 5.43 -24.41 2.12
CA TRP A 325 5.99 -23.46 1.15
C TRP A 325 5.28 -22.10 1.12
N CYS A 326 3.95 -22.11 1.24
CA CYS A 326 3.10 -20.90 1.16
C CYS A 326 2.95 -20.16 2.51
N LEU A 327 3.49 -20.72 3.60
CA LEU A 327 3.48 -20.15 4.95
C LEU A 327 4.87 -19.62 5.37
N MET A 328 5.87 -19.76 4.50
CA MET A 328 7.21 -19.22 4.69
C MET A 328 7.23 -17.70 4.56
N SER A 329 8.29 -17.07 5.05
CA SER A 329 8.52 -15.63 4.95
C SER A 329 8.85 -15.22 3.52
N GLU A 330 8.30 -14.11 3.06
CA GLU A 330 8.40 -13.60 1.68
C GLU A 330 8.97 -12.19 1.65
N VAL A 331 9.89 -11.92 0.70
CA VAL A 331 10.39 -10.56 0.42
C VAL A 331 9.49 -9.86 -0.59
N GLY A 332 9.29 -8.56 -0.43
CA GLY A 332 8.61 -7.71 -1.39
C GLY A 332 7.19 -7.31 -0.99
N GLY A 333 6.54 -6.64 -1.89
CA GLY A 333 5.17 -6.15 -1.71
C GLY A 333 5.05 -4.63 -1.67
N ASN A 334 3.91 -4.15 -1.19
CA ASN A 334 3.56 -2.72 -1.25
C ASN A 334 4.05 -1.90 -0.04
N SER A 335 4.54 -2.53 1.01
CA SER A 335 4.96 -1.86 2.26
C SER A 335 6.45 -1.99 2.52
N ARG A 336 6.96 -3.21 2.47
CA ARG A 336 8.38 -3.53 2.70
C ARG A 336 9.03 -3.93 1.41
N MET A 337 10.33 -3.72 1.29
CA MET A 337 11.15 -4.09 0.14
C MET A 337 10.49 -3.75 -1.21
N ARG A 338 9.91 -2.58 -1.29
CA ARG A 338 9.19 -2.06 -2.47
C ARG A 338 10.11 -2.07 -3.71
N GLY A 339 9.62 -2.66 -4.79
CA GLY A 339 10.39 -2.91 -6.01
C GLY A 339 10.67 -4.39 -6.25
N TYR A 340 10.70 -5.21 -5.20
CA TYR A 340 10.71 -6.66 -5.36
C TYR A 340 9.31 -7.20 -5.64
N PHE A 341 9.24 -8.22 -6.49
CA PHE A 341 8.02 -9.01 -6.65
C PHE A 341 7.75 -9.80 -5.37
N GLU A 342 6.55 -9.68 -4.78
CA GLU A 342 6.18 -10.35 -3.54
C GLU A 342 6.28 -11.87 -3.68
N GLY A 343 7.10 -12.50 -2.82
CA GLY A 343 7.31 -13.93 -2.80
C GLY A 343 8.33 -14.48 -3.80
N ARG A 344 9.03 -13.63 -4.58
CA ARG A 344 10.14 -14.08 -5.42
C ARG A 344 11.25 -14.71 -4.59
N TYR A 345 11.63 -14.07 -3.50
CA TYR A 345 12.54 -14.62 -2.50
C TYR A 345 11.74 -15.05 -1.29
N ARG A 346 11.85 -16.31 -0.93
CA ARG A 346 11.06 -16.95 0.11
C ARG A 346 11.89 -17.97 0.84
N ASP A 347 11.84 -17.97 2.17
CA ASP A 347 12.48 -19.00 2.99
C ASP A 347 11.80 -19.08 4.35
N LYS A 348 12.27 -19.98 5.22
CA LYS A 348 11.74 -20.12 6.60
C LYS A 348 11.81 -18.81 7.36
N ASN A 349 12.89 -18.06 7.23
CA ASN A 349 13.12 -16.84 8.01
C ASN A 349 13.41 -15.66 7.12
N ILE A 350 13.08 -14.47 7.62
CA ILE A 350 13.39 -13.18 7.01
C ILE A 350 13.87 -12.19 8.08
N ILE A 351 14.80 -11.36 7.70
CA ILE A 351 15.13 -10.09 8.37
C ILE A 351 15.11 -9.02 7.30
N GLU A 352 14.37 -7.95 7.55
CA GLU A 352 14.33 -6.80 6.65
C GLU A 352 14.28 -5.49 7.43
N ALA A 353 14.95 -4.48 6.89
CA ALA A 353 14.98 -3.14 7.46
C ALA A 353 14.81 -2.11 6.35
N GLN A 354 14.13 -1.01 6.68
CA GLN A 354 14.00 0.13 5.78
C GLN A 354 14.02 1.44 6.55
N VAL A 355 14.56 2.46 5.89
CA VAL A 355 14.54 3.85 6.37
C VAL A 355 13.96 4.72 5.29
N GLU A 356 13.05 5.60 5.67
CA GLU A 356 12.30 6.46 4.78
C GLU A 356 12.32 7.91 5.28
N LEU A 357 12.73 8.83 4.41
CA LEU A 357 12.62 10.26 4.65
C LEU A 357 11.41 10.81 3.90
N ARG A 358 10.42 11.26 4.65
CA ARG A 358 9.19 11.88 4.16
C ARG A 358 9.32 13.38 4.27
N GLN A 359 9.16 14.09 3.14
CA GLN A 359 9.22 15.55 3.11
C GLN A 359 7.91 16.12 2.57
N ARG A 360 7.23 16.92 3.39
CA ARG A 360 6.14 17.76 2.93
C ARG A 360 6.73 18.98 2.21
N ILE A 361 6.40 19.18 0.94
CA ILE A 361 6.98 20.24 0.09
C ILE A 361 6.08 21.47 0.16
N LYS A 362 4.83 21.38 -0.28
CA LYS A 362 3.91 22.50 -0.34
C LYS A 362 2.45 22.04 -0.20
N LYS A 363 1.67 22.71 0.65
CA LYS A 363 0.24 22.43 0.87
C LYS A 363 0.02 20.92 1.12
N ARG A 364 -0.52 20.19 0.14
CA ARG A 364 -0.87 18.78 0.18
C ARG A 364 0.14 17.86 -0.51
N HIS A 365 1.24 18.41 -1.01
CA HIS A 365 2.23 17.70 -1.80
C HIS A 365 3.47 17.36 -0.97
N GLY A 366 3.97 16.17 -1.12
CA GLY A 366 5.18 15.69 -0.48
C GLY A 366 5.96 14.72 -1.36
N ALA A 367 7.18 14.48 -0.98
CA ALA A 367 8.06 13.49 -1.58
C ALA A 367 8.63 12.57 -0.50
N VAL A 368 9.00 11.39 -0.92
CA VAL A 368 9.59 10.37 -0.06
C VAL A 368 10.78 9.75 -0.77
N VAL A 369 11.85 9.49 -0.03
CA VAL A 369 12.97 8.66 -0.47
C VAL A 369 13.20 7.58 0.57
N TRP A 370 13.56 6.38 0.13
CA TRP A 370 13.86 5.29 1.04
C TRP A 370 14.97 4.40 0.55
N VAL A 371 15.57 3.73 1.51
CA VAL A 371 16.49 2.61 1.30
C VAL A 371 16.10 1.47 2.23
N GLY A 372 16.37 0.26 1.81
CA GLY A 372 16.10 -0.93 2.60
C GLY A 372 16.98 -2.09 2.20
N ALA A 373 16.99 -3.09 3.04
CA ALA A 373 17.70 -4.33 2.83
C ALA A 373 16.95 -5.49 3.48
N ALA A 374 16.98 -6.66 2.85
CA ALA A 374 16.40 -7.88 3.39
C ALA A 374 17.31 -9.09 3.12
N GLU A 375 17.16 -10.12 3.93
CA GLU A 375 17.68 -11.45 3.65
C GLU A 375 16.66 -12.51 4.06
N VAL A 376 16.50 -13.53 3.21
CA VAL A 376 15.78 -14.76 3.55
C VAL A 376 16.75 -15.89 3.74
N PHE A 377 16.53 -16.74 4.73
CA PHE A 377 17.43 -17.79 5.09
C PHE A 377 16.73 -18.98 5.75
N PRO A 378 17.25 -20.23 5.58
CA PRO A 378 16.65 -21.41 6.19
C PRO A 378 16.96 -21.53 7.69
N ARG A 379 18.13 -21.05 8.14
CA ARG A 379 18.63 -21.07 9.52
C ARG A 379 19.57 -19.90 9.75
N PHE A 380 19.73 -19.43 10.97
CA PHE A 380 20.58 -18.28 11.31
C PHE A 380 22.06 -18.45 10.91
N ASP A 381 22.60 -19.67 11.01
CA ASP A 381 23.97 -19.98 10.60
C ASP A 381 24.18 -19.96 9.07
N ALA A 382 23.10 -19.94 8.30
CA ALA A 382 23.10 -19.86 6.84
C ALA A 382 23.02 -18.43 6.29
N MET A 383 22.91 -17.40 7.15
CA MET A 383 22.97 -15.99 6.74
C MET A 383 24.29 -15.66 6.07
N ARG A 384 24.24 -14.88 4.99
CA ARG A 384 25.43 -14.48 4.21
C ARG A 384 25.27 -13.06 3.66
N TRP A 385 26.19 -12.17 3.94
CA TRP A 385 26.21 -10.80 3.43
C TRP A 385 26.01 -10.70 1.91
N LYS A 386 26.49 -11.68 1.15
CA LYS A 386 26.35 -11.75 -0.32
C LYS A 386 24.92 -12.03 -0.78
N ARG A 387 24.01 -12.41 0.12
CA ARG A 387 22.59 -12.70 -0.17
C ARG A 387 21.66 -11.56 0.21
N ILE A 388 22.20 -10.49 0.75
CA ILE A 388 21.40 -9.31 1.06
C ILE A 388 20.78 -8.77 -0.22
N LEU A 389 19.48 -8.48 -0.13
CA LEU A 389 18.63 -7.93 -1.16
C LEU A 389 18.44 -6.43 -0.87
N PRO A 390 19.22 -5.53 -1.50
CA PRO A 390 19.05 -4.10 -1.30
C PRO A 390 17.86 -3.57 -2.10
N ASN A 391 17.19 -2.54 -1.60
CA ASN A 391 16.28 -1.72 -2.38
C ASN A 391 16.45 -0.25 -2.05
N ALA A 392 16.05 0.60 -2.99
CA ALA A 392 15.95 2.03 -2.82
C ALA A 392 14.77 2.54 -3.65
N GLY A 393 14.30 3.72 -3.34
CA GLY A 393 13.23 4.28 -4.15
C GLY A 393 12.89 5.71 -3.80
N LEU A 394 12.00 6.24 -4.62
CA LEU A 394 11.43 7.57 -4.44
C LEU A 394 9.92 7.52 -4.68
N GLY A 395 9.21 8.39 -3.97
CA GLY A 395 7.76 8.43 -4.06
C GLY A 395 7.21 9.83 -3.96
N TYR A 396 6.06 10.01 -4.57
CA TYR A 396 5.26 11.20 -4.45
C TYR A 396 4.10 10.97 -3.50
N ARG A 397 3.74 11.99 -2.73
CA ARG A 397 2.62 11.99 -1.77
C ARG A 397 1.68 13.12 -2.08
N TRP A 398 0.41 12.79 -2.14
CA TRP A 398 -0.67 13.76 -2.19
C TRP A 398 -1.62 13.53 -1.01
N GLU A 399 -1.62 14.47 -0.06
CA GLU A 399 -2.50 14.45 1.10
C GLU A 399 -3.92 14.82 0.66
N PHE A 400 -4.74 13.80 0.35
CA PHE A 400 -6.10 14.05 -0.11
C PHE A 400 -7.05 14.35 1.07
N LYS A 401 -6.80 13.77 2.26
CA LYS A 401 -7.44 14.05 3.54
C LYS A 401 -6.35 14.20 4.59
N GLN A 402 -6.63 14.92 5.68
CA GLN A 402 -5.66 15.14 6.74
C GLN A 402 -4.99 13.83 7.17
N ARG A 403 -3.65 13.74 6.97
CA ARG A 403 -2.81 12.58 7.27
C ARG A 403 -3.17 11.28 6.53
N ILE A 404 -3.92 11.39 5.45
CA ILE A 404 -4.18 10.28 4.53
C ILE A 404 -3.63 10.67 3.18
N ASN A 405 -2.59 9.97 2.78
CA ASN A 405 -1.86 10.23 1.55
C ASN A 405 -2.23 9.22 0.46
N VAL A 406 -2.41 9.71 -0.75
CA VAL A 406 -2.25 8.94 -1.97
C VAL A 406 -0.77 8.90 -2.26
N ARG A 407 -0.21 7.74 -2.51
CA ARG A 407 1.21 7.55 -2.79
C ARG A 407 1.45 6.94 -4.16
N LEU A 408 2.46 7.46 -4.83
CA LEU A 408 3.06 6.91 -6.03
C LEU A 408 4.50 6.59 -5.69
N ASP A 409 4.87 5.33 -5.72
CA ASP A 409 6.20 4.86 -5.37
C ASP A 409 6.87 4.22 -6.59
N CYS A 410 8.14 4.53 -6.79
CA CYS A 410 9.03 3.85 -7.72
C CYS A 410 10.18 3.26 -6.91
N GLY A 411 10.21 1.94 -6.78
CA GLY A 411 11.25 1.20 -6.07
C GLY A 411 12.17 0.49 -7.04
N TRP A 412 13.46 0.54 -6.78
CA TRP A 412 14.48 -0.20 -7.50
C TRP A 412 14.98 -1.35 -6.64
N SER A 413 14.99 -2.51 -7.24
CA SER A 413 15.48 -3.75 -6.64
C SER A 413 16.54 -4.38 -7.53
N LYS A 414 17.19 -5.43 -7.07
CA LYS A 414 18.12 -6.25 -7.86
C LYS A 414 17.46 -6.78 -9.15
N ASN A 415 16.17 -7.00 -9.13
CA ASN A 415 15.41 -7.58 -10.25
C ASN A 415 14.76 -6.52 -11.17
N GLY A 416 15.04 -5.25 -10.95
CA GLY A 416 14.52 -4.13 -11.73
C GLY A 416 13.60 -3.21 -10.95
N PRO A 417 13.01 -2.22 -11.62
CA PRO A 417 12.10 -1.27 -11.00
C PRO A 417 10.69 -1.84 -10.82
N GLY A 418 10.04 -1.41 -9.74
CA GLY A 418 8.62 -1.65 -9.50
C GLY A 418 7.89 -0.35 -9.23
N PHE A 419 6.70 -0.19 -9.81
CA PHE A 419 5.83 0.95 -9.61
C PHE A 419 4.62 0.55 -8.79
N MET A 420 4.25 1.41 -7.85
CA MET A 420 3.12 1.18 -6.95
C MET A 420 2.32 2.46 -6.77
N PHE A 421 1.01 2.34 -6.90
CA PHE A 421 0.06 3.36 -6.51
C PHE A 421 -0.77 2.82 -5.37
N ASN A 422 -0.82 3.53 -4.25
CA ASN A 422 -1.50 3.05 -3.04
C ASN A 422 -2.02 4.22 -2.20
N ILE A 423 -2.76 3.90 -1.13
CA ILE A 423 -3.26 4.86 -0.15
C ILE A 423 -2.63 4.57 1.19
N ASN A 424 -2.41 5.61 1.99
CA ASN A 424 -1.65 5.68 3.24
C ASN A 424 -0.14 5.55 3.04
N GLU A 425 0.62 5.67 4.14
CA GLU A 425 2.06 5.44 4.11
C GLU A 425 2.39 3.95 4.07
N ALA A 426 3.65 3.62 3.77
CA ALA A 426 4.12 2.24 3.64
C ALA A 426 4.10 1.53 5.00
N PHE A 427 4.46 2.26 6.11
CA PHE A 427 4.50 1.76 7.48
C PHE A 427 4.33 2.91 8.45
#